data_6ff904608a3616cc25f47641dff38a2b
#
_entry.id   6ff904608a3616cc25f47641dff38a2b
#
_cell.length_a   1.000
_cell.length_b   1.000
_cell.length_c   1.000
_cell.angle_alpha   90.00
_cell.angle_beta   90.00
_cell.angle_gamma   90.00
#
_symmetry.space_group_name_H-M   'P 1'
#
loop_
_entity.id
_entity.type
_entity.pdbx_description
1 polymer ?
#
loop_
_entity_poly.entity_id
_entity_poly.type
_entity_poly.pdbx_seq_one_letter_code
_entity_poly.pdbx_strand_id
1 'polypeptide(L)'
;MTTQLVRLPIAVTLLALALSLPVHAVVLVTAEEAKQSAKSTVVESLLDTAADPNGLRPAIEVRQPSLLSQPLGTPLAIELNFLAADAPIVPDSFRAYYGNLKLNITDRIVKKVKVLADGLRIDDAEIPSGQHKILLVIEDEKGRRGERELKFTVK
;
A
#
# COMPACT_ATOMS: atom_id res chain seq x y z
N MET A 1 -56.09 51.82 -28.19
CA MET A 1 -54.59 51.72 -28.05
C MET A 1 -54.34 50.89 -26.80
N THR A 2 -54.13 49.59 -26.97
CA THR A 2 -53.95 48.66 -25.84
C THR A 2 -52.56 48.03 -25.95
N THR A 3 -51.65 48.45 -25.14
CA THR A 3 -50.26 47.99 -25.13
C THR A 3 -50.17 46.68 -24.33
N GLN A 4 -49.89 45.58 -24.99
CA GLN A 4 -49.64 44.25 -24.40
C GLN A 4 -48.20 44.17 -23.93
N LEU A 5 -47.99 44.02 -22.61
CA LEU A 5 -46.68 43.74 -22.03
C LEU A 5 -46.39 42.21 -22.14
N VAL A 6 -45.45 41.88 -22.97
CA VAL A 6 -44.90 40.51 -23.08
C VAL A 6 -43.95 40.26 -21.90
N ARG A 7 -44.33 39.33 -21.01
CA ARG A 7 -43.47 38.86 -19.92
C ARG A 7 -42.64 37.68 -20.45
N LEU A 8 -41.31 37.86 -20.55
CA LEU A 8 -40.36 36.78 -20.77
C LEU A 8 -40.13 36.00 -19.44
N PRO A 9 -40.15 34.67 -19.45
CA PRO A 9 -39.75 33.90 -18.31
C PRO A 9 -38.22 33.79 -18.31
N ILE A 10 -37.60 34.24 -17.21
CA ILE A 10 -36.18 34.04 -16.96
C ILE A 10 -36.00 32.60 -16.51
N ALA A 11 -35.49 31.76 -17.41
CA ALA A 11 -35.04 30.39 -17.06
C ALA A 11 -33.72 30.47 -16.29
N VAL A 12 -33.79 30.30 -14.99
CA VAL A 12 -32.59 30.14 -14.14
C VAL A 12 -32.06 28.73 -14.33
N THR A 13 -31.05 28.59 -15.19
CA THR A 13 -30.34 27.34 -15.36
C THR A 13 -29.33 27.19 -14.18
N LEU A 14 -29.70 26.34 -13.22
CA LEU A 14 -28.83 25.99 -12.11
C LEU A 14 -27.73 25.04 -12.63
N LEU A 15 -26.55 25.57 -12.92
CA LEU A 15 -25.36 24.79 -13.27
C LEU A 15 -24.80 24.16 -11.99
N ALA A 16 -25.14 22.89 -11.73
CA ALA A 16 -24.57 22.10 -10.66
C ALA A 16 -23.11 21.79 -10.98
N LEU A 17 -22.20 22.57 -10.41
CA LEU A 17 -20.76 22.31 -10.46
C LEU A 17 -20.45 21.13 -9.53
N ALA A 18 -20.37 19.92 -10.07
CA ALA A 18 -19.92 18.75 -9.34
C ALA A 18 -18.44 18.93 -9.02
N LEU A 19 -18.12 19.31 -7.77
CA LEU A 19 -16.75 19.25 -7.24
C LEU A 19 -16.37 17.78 -7.10
N SER A 20 -15.75 17.21 -8.10
CA SER A 20 -15.02 15.95 -7.98
C SER A 20 -13.77 16.22 -7.14
N LEU A 21 -13.80 15.81 -5.87
CA LEU A 21 -12.62 15.80 -5.02
C LEU A 21 -11.63 14.80 -5.61
N PRO A 22 -10.36 15.18 -5.83
CA PRO A 22 -9.37 14.22 -6.30
C PRO A 22 -9.16 13.15 -5.22
N VAL A 23 -9.55 11.94 -5.53
CA VAL A 23 -9.15 10.76 -4.74
C VAL A 23 -7.64 10.64 -4.91
N HIS A 24 -6.89 10.93 -3.86
CA HIS A 24 -5.43 10.82 -3.87
C HIS A 24 -5.04 9.38 -3.60
N ALA A 25 -5.00 8.56 -4.64
CA ALA A 25 -4.46 7.21 -4.56
C ALA A 25 -2.99 7.24 -4.06
N VAL A 26 -2.61 6.19 -3.34
CA VAL A 26 -1.28 6.05 -2.75
C VAL A 26 -0.33 5.41 -3.76
N VAL A 27 0.49 6.22 -4.44
CA VAL A 27 1.54 5.70 -5.32
C VAL A 27 2.64 5.07 -4.47
N LEU A 28 2.66 3.75 -4.37
CA LEU A 28 3.68 3.00 -3.63
C LEU A 28 4.97 2.85 -4.40
N VAL A 29 4.87 2.64 -5.71
CA VAL A 29 6.00 2.37 -6.61
C VAL A 29 5.80 3.13 -7.90
N THR A 30 6.87 3.78 -8.41
CA THR A 30 6.84 4.42 -9.72
C THR A 30 7.20 3.42 -10.83
N ALA A 31 6.83 3.74 -12.08
CA ALA A 31 7.15 2.90 -13.24
C ALA A 31 8.68 2.76 -13.45
N GLU A 32 9.46 3.79 -13.13
CA GLU A 32 10.91 3.77 -13.18
C GLU A 32 11.53 2.82 -12.17
N GLU A 33 11.05 2.84 -10.93
CA GLU A 33 11.48 1.94 -9.86
C GLU A 33 11.15 0.48 -10.21
N ALA A 34 9.97 0.24 -10.78
CA ALA A 34 9.57 -1.08 -11.26
C ALA A 34 10.52 -1.59 -12.36
N LYS A 35 10.86 -0.75 -13.36
CA LYS A 35 11.82 -1.09 -14.42
C LYS A 35 13.23 -1.33 -13.90
N GLN A 36 13.71 -0.51 -12.97
CA GLN A 36 15.03 -0.70 -12.35
C GLN A 36 15.10 -1.99 -11.53
N SER A 37 14.06 -2.27 -10.75
CA SER A 37 13.96 -3.51 -9.98
C SER A 37 13.96 -4.74 -10.89
N ALA A 38 13.24 -4.72 -12.01
CA ALA A 38 13.19 -5.82 -12.96
C ALA A 38 14.53 -6.09 -13.68
N LYS A 39 15.35 -5.04 -13.89
CA LYS A 39 16.70 -5.16 -14.52
C LYS A 39 17.78 -5.62 -13.57
N SER A 40 17.56 -5.47 -12.28
CA SER A 40 18.55 -5.83 -11.26
C SER A 40 18.51 -7.33 -11.02
N THR A 41 19.47 -8.04 -11.61
CA THR A 41 19.75 -9.44 -11.25
C THR A 41 20.41 -9.43 -9.89
N VAL A 42 19.64 -9.52 -8.82
CA VAL A 42 20.22 -9.72 -7.49
C VAL A 42 20.56 -11.18 -7.36
N VAL A 43 21.84 -11.46 -7.10
CA VAL A 43 22.23 -12.62 -6.32
C VAL A 43 21.26 -12.66 -5.14
N GLU A 44 20.44 -13.69 -5.08
CA GLU A 44 19.52 -13.94 -3.98
C GLU A 44 20.34 -13.91 -2.71
N SER A 45 20.42 -12.72 -2.12
CA SER A 45 20.98 -12.59 -0.79
C SER A 45 20.10 -13.49 0.04
N LEU A 46 20.67 -14.60 0.47
CA LEU A 46 20.16 -15.40 1.56
C LEU A 46 19.94 -14.45 2.74
N LEU A 47 18.86 -13.65 2.67
CA LEU A 47 18.31 -13.09 3.86
C LEU A 47 17.83 -14.31 4.61
N ASP A 48 18.68 -14.66 5.54
CA ASP A 48 18.41 -15.57 6.58
C ASP A 48 17.07 -15.13 7.17
N THR A 49 15.99 -15.72 6.65
CA THR A 49 14.76 -15.82 7.42
C THR A 49 15.20 -16.78 8.53
N ALA A 50 16.01 -16.24 9.45
CA ALA A 50 16.53 -16.99 10.56
C ALA A 50 15.33 -17.71 11.17
N ALA A 51 15.33 -19.02 11.00
CA ALA A 51 14.28 -19.84 11.54
C ALA A 51 14.02 -19.37 12.98
N ASP A 52 12.76 -19.12 13.31
CA ASP A 52 12.36 -18.83 14.69
C ASP A 52 11.98 -20.14 15.38
N PRO A 53 12.96 -20.91 15.85
CA PRO A 53 12.70 -22.24 16.41
C PRO A 53 11.85 -22.19 17.69
N ASN A 54 11.73 -21.01 18.29
CA ASN A 54 10.98 -20.82 19.54
C ASN A 54 9.64 -20.12 19.33
N GLY A 55 9.33 -19.64 18.12
CA GLY A 55 8.09 -18.92 17.83
C GLY A 55 7.93 -17.60 18.62
N LEU A 56 9.06 -16.95 18.95
CA LEU A 56 9.05 -15.75 19.80
C LEU A 56 9.03 -14.45 19.02
N ARG A 57 9.27 -14.49 17.69
CA ARG A 57 9.31 -13.32 16.84
C ARG A 57 7.91 -12.89 16.43
N PRO A 58 7.67 -11.59 16.24
CA PRO A 58 6.42 -11.14 15.65
C PRO A 58 6.28 -11.66 14.22
N ALA A 59 5.04 -11.82 13.76
CA ALA A 59 4.74 -12.25 12.40
C ALA A 59 3.90 -11.21 11.66
N ILE A 60 4.00 -11.20 10.32
CA ILE A 60 3.19 -10.37 9.43
C ILE A 60 2.30 -11.28 8.59
N GLU A 61 0.99 -11.13 8.72
CA GLU A 61 0.01 -11.78 7.87
C GLU A 61 -0.54 -10.81 6.83
N VAL A 62 -0.70 -11.30 5.60
CA VAL A 62 -1.37 -10.55 4.52
C VAL A 62 -2.82 -10.98 4.49
N ARG A 63 -3.74 -10.08 4.80
CA ARG A 63 -5.18 -10.31 4.73
C ARG A 63 -5.72 -9.96 3.35
N GLN A 64 -5.22 -8.86 2.78
CA GLN A 64 -5.51 -8.47 1.41
C GLN A 64 -4.24 -8.04 0.69
N PRO A 65 -4.09 -8.43 -0.59
CA PRO A 65 -4.96 -9.33 -1.35
C PRO A 65 -4.84 -10.77 -0.88
N SER A 66 -5.95 -11.50 -0.87
CA SER A 66 -6.01 -12.89 -0.38
C SER A 66 -5.29 -13.88 -1.29
N LEU A 67 -5.12 -13.56 -2.59
CA LEU A 67 -4.52 -14.42 -3.61
C LEU A 67 -3.38 -13.70 -4.32
N LEU A 68 -2.17 -13.77 -3.76
CA LEU A 68 -0.96 -13.20 -4.37
C LEU A 68 -0.48 -13.98 -5.61
N SER A 69 -0.94 -15.21 -5.81
CA SER A 69 -0.60 -16.07 -6.96
C SER A 69 -1.31 -15.68 -8.26
N GLN A 70 -2.37 -14.87 -8.18
CA GLN A 70 -3.10 -14.39 -9.35
C GLN A 70 -2.73 -12.94 -9.67
N PRO A 71 -2.76 -12.53 -10.96
CA PRO A 71 -2.54 -11.15 -11.33
C PRO A 71 -3.59 -10.22 -10.68
N LEU A 72 -3.12 -9.22 -9.96
CA LEU A 72 -3.93 -8.26 -9.22
C LEU A 72 -4.29 -7.07 -10.10
N GLY A 73 -5.41 -6.42 -9.81
CA GLY A 73 -5.79 -5.14 -10.42
C GLY A 73 -5.27 -3.96 -9.60
N THR A 74 -5.19 -2.77 -10.20
CA THR A 74 -4.87 -1.51 -9.51
C THR A 74 -6.04 -0.53 -9.67
N PRO A 75 -6.42 0.30 -8.67
CA PRO A 75 -5.83 0.38 -7.33
C PRO A 75 -6.06 -0.89 -6.49
N LEU A 76 -5.13 -1.18 -5.61
CA LEU A 76 -5.08 -2.41 -4.83
C LEU A 76 -5.32 -2.12 -3.34
N ALA A 77 -6.21 -2.88 -2.72
CA ALA A 77 -6.33 -2.88 -1.26
C ALA A 77 -5.25 -3.78 -0.64
N ILE A 78 -4.53 -3.24 0.34
CA ILE A 78 -3.51 -3.95 1.11
C ILE A 78 -3.91 -3.92 2.57
N GLU A 79 -4.02 -5.07 3.18
CA GLU A 79 -4.31 -5.22 4.60
C GLU A 79 -3.31 -6.19 5.22
N LEU A 80 -2.58 -5.69 6.21
CA LEU A 80 -1.57 -6.44 6.95
C LEU A 80 -1.99 -6.53 8.41
N ASN A 81 -1.90 -7.72 8.98
CA ASN A 81 -2.01 -7.93 10.42
C ASN A 81 -0.62 -8.23 11.00
N PHE A 82 -0.33 -7.61 12.13
CA PHE A 82 0.86 -7.90 12.92
C PHE A 82 0.48 -8.81 14.09
N LEU A 83 1.16 -9.92 14.18
CA LEU A 83 0.93 -10.90 15.25
C LEU A 83 2.07 -10.80 16.24
N ALA A 84 1.76 -10.29 17.43
CA ALA A 84 2.68 -10.35 18.55
C ALA A 84 2.82 -11.80 19.03
N ALA A 85 4.03 -12.21 19.37
CA ALA A 85 4.29 -13.53 19.98
C ALA A 85 4.55 -13.39 21.47
N ASP A 86 5.75 -12.96 21.86
CA ASP A 86 6.21 -12.92 23.26
C ASP A 86 6.30 -11.48 23.82
N ALA A 87 6.26 -10.47 22.96
CA ALA A 87 6.25 -9.07 23.35
C ALA A 87 5.39 -8.22 22.41
N PRO A 88 4.88 -7.06 22.87
CA PRO A 88 4.08 -6.15 22.05
C PRO A 88 4.82 -5.68 20.80
N ILE A 89 4.08 -5.43 19.72
CA ILE A 89 4.58 -4.83 18.49
C ILE A 89 4.90 -3.35 18.72
N VAL A 90 6.01 -2.89 18.15
CA VAL A 90 6.38 -1.48 18.07
C VAL A 90 5.97 -0.93 16.68
N PRO A 91 4.84 -0.19 16.55
CA PRO A 91 4.35 0.26 15.24
C PRO A 91 5.36 1.13 14.47
N ASP A 92 6.13 1.95 15.16
CA ASP A 92 7.14 2.84 14.57
C ASP A 92 8.34 2.09 13.99
N SER A 93 8.49 0.81 14.30
CA SER A 93 9.52 -0.06 13.73
C SER A 93 9.18 -0.56 12.33
N PHE A 94 7.94 -0.38 11.87
CA PHE A 94 7.52 -0.85 10.55
C PHE A 94 8.40 -0.31 9.44
N ARG A 95 8.86 -1.21 8.57
CA ARG A 95 9.64 -0.86 7.36
C ARG A 95 9.13 -1.65 6.18
N ALA A 96 9.17 -1.00 5.01
CA ALA A 96 8.83 -1.61 3.73
C ALA A 96 9.91 -1.30 2.70
N TYR A 97 10.42 -2.34 2.05
CA TYR A 97 11.48 -2.25 1.05
C TYR A 97 11.00 -2.83 -0.27
N TYR A 98 11.18 -2.10 -1.36
CA TYR A 98 10.73 -2.50 -2.67
C TYR A 98 11.86 -3.05 -3.54
N GLY A 99 11.55 -4.12 -4.26
CA GLY A 99 12.37 -4.71 -5.30
C GLY A 99 13.66 -5.33 -4.81
N ASN A 100 14.47 -5.70 -5.76
CA ASN A 100 15.77 -6.32 -5.50
C ASN A 100 16.79 -5.34 -4.90
N LEU A 101 16.66 -4.05 -5.22
CA LEU A 101 17.50 -2.99 -4.68
C LEU A 101 17.13 -2.56 -3.26
N LYS A 102 16.07 -3.15 -2.69
CA LYS A 102 15.56 -2.83 -1.36
C LYS A 102 15.35 -1.32 -1.15
N LEU A 103 14.71 -0.65 -2.12
CA LEU A 103 14.36 0.76 -1.98
C LEU A 103 13.42 0.94 -0.79
N ASN A 104 13.77 1.80 0.14
CA ASN A 104 12.92 2.09 1.30
C ASN A 104 11.70 2.91 0.85
N ILE A 105 10.52 2.29 0.91
CA ILE A 105 9.24 2.92 0.58
C ILE A 105 8.38 3.18 1.82
N THR A 106 8.93 3.00 3.01
CA THR A 106 8.22 3.14 4.30
C THR A 106 7.51 4.49 4.39
N ASP A 107 8.23 5.59 4.09
CA ASP A 107 7.68 6.95 4.20
C ASP A 107 6.46 7.20 3.31
N ARG A 108 6.36 6.53 2.17
CA ARG A 108 5.19 6.64 1.27
C ARG A 108 3.95 6.04 1.91
N ILE A 109 4.14 4.98 2.70
CA ILE A 109 3.08 4.29 3.42
C ILE A 109 2.67 5.09 4.66
N VAL A 110 3.61 5.36 5.57
CA VAL A 110 3.32 5.97 6.87
C VAL A 110 2.81 7.43 6.79
N LYS A 111 3.08 8.13 5.69
CA LYS A 111 2.50 9.45 5.41
C LYS A 111 1.01 9.41 5.05
N LYS A 112 0.51 8.26 4.63
CA LYS A 112 -0.85 8.10 4.13
C LYS A 112 -1.73 7.29 5.05
N VAL A 113 -1.16 6.31 5.73
CA VAL A 113 -1.89 5.43 6.64
C VAL A 113 -1.19 5.34 7.99
N LYS A 114 -1.99 5.17 9.04
CA LYS A 114 -1.47 4.95 10.38
C LYS A 114 -1.10 3.48 10.54
N VAL A 115 0.12 3.23 10.98
CA VAL A 115 0.56 1.90 11.41
C VAL A 115 0.14 1.72 12.86
N LEU A 116 -0.59 0.65 13.14
CA LEU A 116 -1.06 0.27 14.47
C LEU A 116 -0.32 -0.99 14.95
N ALA A 117 -0.44 -1.30 16.23
CA ALA A 117 0.18 -2.52 16.80
C ALA A 117 -0.40 -3.82 16.24
N ASP A 118 -1.63 -3.78 15.74
CA ASP A 118 -2.33 -4.91 15.12
C ASP A 118 -2.22 -4.95 13.60
N GLY A 119 -1.69 -3.88 12.96
CA GLY A 119 -1.50 -3.87 11.51
C GLY A 119 -1.65 -2.51 10.85
N LEU A 120 -1.87 -2.56 9.53
CA LEU A 120 -2.18 -1.40 8.70
C LEU A 120 -3.10 -1.77 7.55
N ARG A 121 -3.80 -0.77 6.99
CA ARG A 121 -4.65 -0.91 5.82
C ARG A 121 -4.45 0.24 4.85
N ILE A 122 -4.32 -0.09 3.57
CA ILE A 122 -4.29 0.83 2.43
C ILE A 122 -5.41 0.40 1.50
N ASP A 123 -6.34 1.29 1.18
CA ASP A 123 -7.50 0.92 0.35
C ASP A 123 -7.25 1.16 -1.16
N ASP A 124 -6.31 2.03 -1.51
CA ASP A 124 -6.11 2.54 -2.86
C ASP A 124 -4.62 2.62 -3.25
N ALA A 125 -3.87 1.54 -3.06
CA ALA A 125 -2.47 1.47 -3.46
C ALA A 125 -2.34 1.42 -5.00
N GLU A 126 -1.59 2.38 -5.55
CA GLU A 126 -1.21 2.36 -6.96
C GLU A 126 0.16 1.72 -7.13
N ILE A 127 0.19 0.66 -7.93
CA ILE A 127 1.38 -0.10 -8.29
C ILE A 127 1.33 -0.33 -9.80
N PRO A 128 2.39 -0.04 -10.56
CA PRO A 128 2.40 -0.22 -12.02
C PRO A 128 2.24 -1.69 -12.39
N SER A 129 1.84 -1.97 -13.64
CA SER A 129 1.78 -3.33 -14.16
C SER A 129 3.16 -4.00 -14.14
N GLY A 130 3.22 -5.29 -13.82
CA GLY A 130 4.45 -6.05 -13.79
C GLY A 130 4.59 -6.95 -12.55
N GLN A 131 5.77 -7.55 -12.41
CA GLN A 131 6.12 -8.36 -11.23
C GLN A 131 6.74 -7.48 -10.15
N HIS A 132 6.30 -7.70 -8.93
CA HIS A 132 6.70 -6.91 -7.78
C HIS A 132 7.17 -7.79 -6.62
N LYS A 133 8.11 -7.24 -5.87
CA LYS A 133 8.66 -7.84 -4.66
C LYS A 133 8.72 -6.77 -3.58
N ILE A 134 8.13 -7.03 -2.43
CA ILE A 134 8.15 -6.13 -1.27
C ILE A 134 8.59 -6.95 -0.05
N LEU A 135 9.58 -6.46 0.67
CA LEU A 135 9.96 -6.97 1.97
C LEU A 135 9.37 -6.07 3.05
N LEU A 136 8.58 -6.65 3.93
CA LEU A 136 7.99 -6.01 5.10
C LEU A 136 8.73 -6.44 6.35
N VAL A 137 8.95 -5.52 7.27
CA VAL A 137 9.66 -5.75 8.54
C VAL A 137 8.89 -5.06 9.66
N ILE A 138 8.78 -5.73 10.79
CA ILE A 138 8.22 -5.21 12.04
C ILE A 138 9.06 -5.70 13.22
N GLU A 139 9.16 -4.92 14.28
CA GLU A 139 9.86 -5.32 15.50
C GLU A 139 8.93 -5.31 16.71
N ASP A 140 9.26 -6.12 17.70
CA ASP A 140 8.62 -6.07 19.01
C ASP A 140 9.45 -5.24 20.01
N GLU A 141 8.92 -5.01 21.22
CA GLU A 141 9.61 -4.26 22.28
C GLU A 141 10.94 -4.88 22.75
N LYS A 142 11.20 -6.14 22.41
CA LYS A 142 12.47 -6.83 22.67
C LYS A 142 13.44 -6.73 21.49
N GLY A 143 13.12 -5.95 20.44
CA GLY A 143 13.93 -5.76 19.26
C GLY A 143 14.02 -6.98 18.32
N ARG A 144 13.11 -7.94 18.48
CA ARG A 144 13.06 -9.11 17.59
C ARG A 144 12.27 -8.77 16.36
N ARG A 145 12.82 -9.18 15.21
CA ARG A 145 12.28 -8.88 13.89
C ARG A 145 11.37 -9.97 13.37
N GLY A 146 10.19 -9.57 12.90
CA GLY A 146 9.35 -10.33 12.01
C GLY A 146 9.47 -9.78 10.58
N GLU A 147 9.66 -10.67 9.61
CA GLU A 147 9.83 -10.30 8.21
C GLU A 147 8.84 -11.07 7.33
N ARG A 148 8.37 -10.41 6.28
CA ARG A 148 7.50 -11.03 5.26
C ARG A 148 7.85 -10.53 3.88
N GLU A 149 8.25 -11.43 3.00
CA GLU A 149 8.43 -11.15 1.59
C GLU A 149 7.12 -11.41 0.83
N LEU A 150 6.70 -10.41 0.04
CA LEU A 150 5.54 -10.48 -0.85
C LEU A 150 6.03 -10.48 -2.29
N LYS A 151 5.64 -11.49 -3.05
CA LYS A 151 5.82 -11.56 -4.52
C LYS A 151 4.45 -11.61 -5.16
N PHE A 152 4.16 -10.70 -6.10
CA PHE A 152 2.89 -10.64 -6.79
C PHE A 152 3.04 -9.99 -8.16
N THR A 153 2.01 -10.14 -9.00
CA THR A 153 1.95 -9.54 -10.33
C THR A 153 0.75 -8.60 -10.40
N VAL A 154 0.94 -7.40 -10.97
CA VAL A 154 -0.13 -6.44 -11.31
C VAL A 154 -0.35 -6.45 -12.81
N LYS A 155 -1.63 -6.48 -13.26
CA LYS A 155 -2.05 -6.47 -14.68
C LYS A 155 -2.47 -5.09 -15.14
#